data_6e7ded85ff5898624da4316cd64a1660
#
_entry.id   6e7ded85ff5898624da4316cd64a1660
#
_cell.length_a   1.000
_cell.length_b   1.000
_cell.length_c   1.000
_cell.angle_alpha   90.00
_cell.angle_beta   90.00
_cell.angle_gamma   90.00
#
_symmetry.space_group_name_H-M   'P 1'
#
loop_
_entity.id
_entity.type
_entity.pdbx_description
1 polymer ?
#
loop_
_entity_poly.entity_id
_entity_poly.type
_entity_poly.pdbx_seq_one_letter_code
_entity_poly.pdbx_strand_id
1 'polypeptide(L)'
;VDRGGFSEIGVLEGETFDSPFSGNTIELCPVGALTSRQYRFRSRPFDLVSVPSVCEHCACGSAMRTDTRRGVVLRRLAGNDPEVNEEWLPDKSRFAFRYLTSAGRITRPMVRGSDGVLTETSWTDALRVAAEGLLAAREGGIGVLAGGRLTVEDAYAYAKFARLAAGTNDIDSRARPHSAEELDFLAAHVVGNGPERLSYS
;
A
#
# COMPACT_ATOMS: atom_id res chain seq x y z
N VAL A 1 2.55 -17.95 30.46
CA VAL A 1 1.82 -18.60 31.54
C VAL A 1 2.73 -19.66 32.13
N ASP A 2 2.67 -19.91 33.44
CA ASP A 2 3.51 -20.84 34.23
C ASP A 2 5.01 -20.54 34.27
N ARG A 3 5.79 -21.40 34.95
CA ARG A 3 7.23 -21.26 35.12
C ARG A 3 7.98 -22.56 34.83
N GLY A 4 9.22 -22.43 34.37
CA GLY A 4 10.12 -23.56 34.13
C GLY A 4 9.66 -24.44 32.98
N GLY A 5 9.72 -25.76 33.15
CA GLY A 5 9.41 -26.73 32.09
C GLY A 5 7.94 -26.76 31.64
N PHE A 6 7.07 -26.11 32.38
CA PHE A 6 5.64 -25.98 32.05
C PHE A 6 5.25 -24.62 31.45
N SER A 7 6.24 -23.79 31.11
CA SER A 7 5.98 -22.47 30.51
C SER A 7 5.39 -22.61 29.13
N GLU A 8 4.25 -21.96 28.91
CA GLU A 8 3.56 -21.90 27.61
C GLU A 8 3.44 -20.45 27.15
N ILE A 9 3.57 -20.26 25.83
CA ILE A 9 3.26 -18.99 25.19
C ILE A 9 1.80 -19.05 24.76
N GLY A 10 0.95 -18.23 25.40
CA GLY A 10 -0.47 -18.22 25.14
C GLY A 10 -1.11 -16.90 25.57
N VAL A 11 -2.40 -16.81 25.39
CA VAL A 11 -3.28 -15.78 25.93
C VAL A 11 -4.11 -16.38 27.06
N LEU A 12 -4.78 -15.55 27.85
CA LEU A 12 -5.71 -16.00 28.86
C LEU A 12 -6.82 -16.84 28.23
N GLU A 13 -7.32 -17.83 28.97
CA GLU A 13 -8.41 -18.69 28.53
C GLU A 13 -9.64 -17.85 28.17
N GLY A 14 -10.18 -18.05 26.95
CA GLY A 14 -11.31 -17.28 26.42
C GLY A 14 -10.94 -15.95 25.76
N GLU A 15 -9.68 -15.55 25.81
CA GLU A 15 -9.20 -14.33 25.15
C GLU A 15 -8.63 -14.65 23.75
N THR A 16 -8.81 -13.72 22.81
CA THR A 16 -8.17 -13.79 21.50
C THR A 16 -6.96 -12.87 21.46
N PHE A 17 -5.89 -13.29 20.82
CA PHE A 17 -4.76 -12.41 20.53
C PHE A 17 -5.11 -11.53 19.35
N ASP A 18 -5.79 -10.42 19.62
CA ASP A 18 -6.21 -9.43 18.62
C ASP A 18 -5.44 -8.14 18.80
N SER A 19 -4.49 -7.92 17.91
CA SER A 19 -3.66 -6.71 17.87
C SER A 19 -3.27 -6.39 16.44
N PRO A 20 -3.34 -5.11 16.01
CA PRO A 20 -2.85 -4.68 14.69
C PRO A 20 -1.34 -4.83 14.52
N PHE A 21 -0.61 -5.24 15.58
CA PHE A 21 0.82 -5.49 15.59
C PHE A 21 1.18 -6.94 15.92
N SER A 22 0.24 -7.85 15.87
CA SER A 22 0.42 -9.26 16.29
C SER A 22 1.55 -9.96 15.54
N GLY A 23 1.76 -9.62 14.27
CA GLY A 23 2.79 -10.22 13.44
C GLY A 23 4.23 -9.94 13.89
N ASN A 24 4.47 -8.92 14.72
CA ASN A 24 5.80 -8.66 15.25
C ASN A 24 6.26 -9.75 16.22
N THR A 25 5.34 -10.44 16.89
CA THR A 25 5.68 -11.60 17.76
C THR A 25 6.37 -12.73 16.98
N ILE A 26 6.07 -12.85 15.69
CA ILE A 26 6.71 -13.82 14.79
C ILE A 26 8.17 -13.45 14.53
N GLU A 27 8.46 -12.17 14.32
CA GLU A 27 9.83 -11.69 14.11
C GLU A 27 10.66 -11.71 15.38
N LEU A 28 10.06 -11.36 16.49
CA LEU A 28 10.71 -11.37 17.80
C LEU A 28 11.03 -12.77 18.31
N CYS A 29 10.35 -13.80 17.80
CA CYS A 29 10.59 -15.18 18.22
C CYS A 29 11.92 -15.70 17.66
N PRO A 30 12.97 -15.87 18.49
CA PRO A 30 14.32 -16.18 18.00
C PRO A 30 14.47 -17.63 17.53
N VAL A 31 13.55 -18.49 17.88
CA VAL A 31 13.65 -19.95 17.66
C VAL A 31 12.69 -20.49 16.61
N GLY A 32 11.89 -19.61 15.95
CA GLY A 32 10.94 -20.03 14.92
C GLY A 32 9.75 -20.86 15.44
N ALA A 33 9.45 -20.79 16.74
CA ALA A 33 8.30 -21.44 17.33
C ALA A 33 6.99 -20.76 16.88
N LEU A 34 7.02 -19.42 16.72
CA LEU A 34 5.93 -18.65 16.15
C LEU A 34 6.16 -18.46 14.67
N THR A 35 5.18 -18.80 13.86
CA THR A 35 5.29 -18.73 12.40
C THR A 35 4.03 -18.11 11.79
N SER A 36 4.21 -17.33 10.72
CA SER A 36 3.09 -16.83 9.95
C SER A 36 2.35 -17.97 9.25
N ARG A 37 1.05 -18.04 9.45
CA ARG A 37 0.17 -19.01 8.75
C ARG A 37 0.25 -18.86 7.23
N GLN A 38 0.50 -17.66 6.73
CA GLN A 38 0.59 -17.38 5.29
C GLN A 38 1.89 -17.90 4.69
N TYR A 39 2.97 -17.92 5.48
CA TYR A 39 4.30 -18.31 5.03
C TYR A 39 4.66 -19.76 5.39
N ARG A 40 4.08 -20.30 6.45
CA ARG A 40 4.38 -21.63 6.97
C ARG A 40 4.37 -22.68 5.84
N PHE A 41 5.42 -23.48 5.75
CA PHE A 41 5.62 -24.55 4.74
C PHE A 41 5.71 -24.09 3.27
N ARG A 42 5.90 -22.79 3.01
CA ARG A 42 5.97 -22.26 1.63
C ARG A 42 7.37 -22.25 1.05
N SER A 43 8.37 -21.97 1.86
CA SER A 43 9.76 -21.85 1.42
C SER A 43 10.73 -21.97 2.58
N ARG A 44 11.99 -22.28 2.28
CA ARG A 44 13.10 -22.11 3.22
C ARG A 44 13.65 -20.69 3.08
N PRO A 45 14.25 -20.10 4.16
CA PRO A 45 14.79 -18.74 4.09
C PRO A 45 15.83 -18.53 2.99
N PHE A 46 16.67 -19.51 2.72
CA PHE A 46 17.71 -19.44 1.70
C PHE A 46 17.20 -19.55 0.25
N ASP A 47 15.94 -19.93 0.04
CA ASP A 47 15.28 -19.94 -1.27
C ASP A 47 14.65 -18.58 -1.63
N LEU A 48 14.69 -17.62 -0.71
CA LEU A 48 14.03 -16.34 -0.86
C LEU A 48 14.95 -15.29 -1.48
N VAL A 49 14.38 -14.48 -2.35
CA VAL A 49 14.99 -13.21 -2.77
C VAL A 49 14.38 -12.12 -1.89
N SER A 50 15.22 -11.48 -1.09
CA SER A 50 14.82 -10.40 -0.18
C SER A 50 15.13 -9.05 -0.78
N VAL A 51 14.15 -8.16 -0.83
CA VAL A 51 14.28 -6.81 -1.40
C VAL A 51 13.81 -5.79 -0.36
N PRO A 52 14.62 -4.75 -0.06
CA PRO A 52 14.14 -3.61 0.70
C PRO A 52 12.96 -2.95 0.00
N SER A 53 11.96 -2.56 0.75
CA SER A 53 10.72 -1.97 0.23
C SER A 53 10.14 -0.99 1.25
N VAL A 54 9.17 -0.22 0.80
CA VAL A 54 8.42 0.72 1.62
C VAL A 54 6.95 0.31 1.62
N CYS A 55 6.27 0.50 2.73
CA CYS A 55 4.87 0.12 2.87
C CYS A 55 3.98 1.05 2.06
N GLU A 56 3.20 0.47 1.16
CA GLU A 56 2.20 1.18 0.35
C GLU A 56 0.89 1.45 1.08
N HIS A 57 0.75 1.01 2.32
CA HIS A 57 -0.49 1.13 3.09
C HIS A 57 -0.43 2.19 4.19
N CYS A 58 0.75 2.64 4.58
CA CYS A 58 0.92 3.63 5.63
C CYS A 58 1.51 4.93 5.12
N ALA A 59 1.01 6.04 5.63
CA ALA A 59 1.46 7.39 5.23
C ALA A 59 2.88 7.71 5.69
N CYS A 60 3.36 7.08 6.77
CA CYS A 60 4.72 7.25 7.25
C CYS A 60 5.78 6.53 6.42
N GLY A 61 5.36 5.69 5.46
CA GLY A 61 6.31 4.98 4.61
C GLY A 61 7.17 3.98 5.35
N SER A 62 6.60 3.17 6.26
CA SER A 62 7.35 2.18 7.03
C SER A 62 8.27 1.35 6.16
N ALA A 63 9.55 1.31 6.55
CA ALA A 63 10.53 0.46 5.91
C ALA A 63 10.20 -1.03 6.16
N MET A 64 10.30 -1.81 5.11
CA MET A 64 10.06 -3.25 5.18
C MET A 64 10.95 -4.02 4.21
N ARG A 65 11.02 -5.31 4.41
CA ARG A 65 11.65 -6.25 3.51
C ARG A 65 10.59 -7.16 2.89
N THR A 66 10.54 -7.21 1.57
CA THR A 66 9.66 -8.10 0.83
C THR A 66 10.43 -9.32 0.36
N ASP A 67 10.03 -10.48 0.83
CA ASP A 67 10.62 -11.76 0.48
C ASP A 67 9.78 -12.46 -0.59
N THR A 68 10.43 -12.76 -1.72
CA THR A 68 9.82 -13.38 -2.89
C THR A 68 10.48 -14.71 -3.24
N ARG A 69 9.71 -15.59 -3.88
CA ARG A 69 10.22 -16.80 -4.53
C ARG A 69 9.55 -16.95 -5.88
N ARG A 70 10.34 -17.09 -6.95
CA ARG A 70 9.84 -17.23 -8.34
C ARG A 70 8.82 -16.15 -8.72
N GLY A 71 9.10 -14.89 -8.34
CA GLY A 71 8.23 -13.75 -8.65
C GLY A 71 6.97 -13.63 -7.79
N VAL A 72 6.76 -14.51 -6.79
CA VAL A 72 5.62 -14.46 -5.88
C VAL A 72 6.07 -13.94 -4.52
N VAL A 73 5.37 -12.93 -3.99
CA VAL A 73 5.58 -12.44 -2.61
C VAL A 73 5.09 -13.49 -1.63
N LEU A 74 5.95 -13.94 -0.74
CA LEU A 74 5.64 -14.96 0.26
C LEU A 74 5.50 -14.40 1.67
N ARG A 75 6.27 -13.37 2.02
CA ARG A 75 6.17 -12.67 3.30
C ARG A 75 6.74 -11.27 3.21
N ARG A 76 6.35 -10.44 4.17
CA ARG A 76 6.94 -9.14 4.45
C ARG A 76 7.38 -9.09 5.91
N LEU A 77 8.54 -8.56 6.14
CA LEU A 77 9.16 -8.37 7.45
C LEU A 77 9.46 -6.90 7.65
N ALA A 78 9.62 -6.47 8.89
CA ALA A 78 10.04 -5.10 9.18
C ALA A 78 11.42 -4.83 8.56
N GLY A 79 11.61 -3.63 8.08
CA GLY A 79 12.91 -3.08 7.76
C GLY A 79 13.50 -2.44 9.02
N ASN A 80 14.78 -2.16 9.00
CA ASN A 80 15.42 -1.40 10.07
C ASN A 80 15.56 0.05 9.64
N ASP A 81 14.64 0.89 10.11
CA ASP A 81 14.64 2.33 9.90
C ASP A 81 14.41 3.06 11.24
N PRO A 82 15.49 3.52 11.90
CA PRO A 82 15.39 4.14 13.23
C PRO A 82 14.56 5.44 13.26
N GLU A 83 14.39 6.10 12.13
CA GLU A 83 13.67 7.38 12.06
C GLU A 83 12.17 7.21 11.80
N VAL A 84 11.75 6.07 11.24
CA VAL A 84 10.35 5.87 10.83
C VAL A 84 9.65 4.79 11.66
N ASN A 85 10.14 3.56 11.63
CA ASN A 85 9.43 2.43 12.24
C ASN A 85 10.35 1.47 13.01
N GLU A 86 11.62 1.79 13.16
CA GLU A 86 12.60 0.91 13.79
C GLU A 86 12.49 -0.51 13.18
N GLU A 87 12.19 -1.50 14.00
CA GLU A 87 11.99 -2.89 13.56
C GLU A 87 10.51 -3.34 13.67
N TRP A 88 9.56 -2.38 13.74
CA TRP A 88 8.14 -2.65 13.89
C TRP A 88 7.39 -2.54 12.56
N LEU A 89 6.44 -3.43 12.33
CA LEU A 89 5.59 -3.40 11.15
C LEU A 89 4.14 -3.75 11.52
N PRO A 90 3.15 -2.89 11.19
CA PRO A 90 1.74 -3.21 11.38
C PRO A 90 1.32 -4.45 10.59
N ASP A 91 0.35 -5.20 11.10
CA ASP A 91 -0.16 -6.41 10.47
C ASP A 91 -0.74 -6.15 9.07
N LYS A 92 -1.36 -4.98 8.86
CA LYS A 92 -1.81 -4.56 7.54
C LYS A 92 -0.67 -4.50 6.53
N SER A 93 0.47 -3.91 6.90
CA SER A 93 1.65 -3.83 6.04
C SER A 93 2.26 -5.21 5.80
N ARG A 94 2.26 -6.03 6.85
CA ARG A 94 2.84 -7.38 6.85
C ARG A 94 2.06 -8.37 6.01
N PHE A 95 0.73 -8.34 6.07
CA PHE A 95 -0.13 -9.41 5.53
C PHE A 95 -0.96 -8.99 4.32
N ALA A 96 -1.14 -7.70 4.05
CA ALA A 96 -2.07 -7.25 3.01
C ALA A 96 -1.56 -7.46 1.58
N PHE A 97 -0.33 -7.87 1.35
CA PHE A 97 0.23 -8.11 0.00
C PHE A 97 -0.56 -9.14 -0.84
N ARG A 98 -1.46 -9.89 -0.22
CA ARG A 98 -2.34 -10.83 -0.90
C ARG A 98 -3.22 -10.19 -1.97
N TYR A 99 -3.48 -8.88 -1.88
CA TYR A 99 -4.23 -8.17 -2.93
C TYR A 99 -3.55 -8.24 -4.30
N LEU A 100 -2.22 -8.43 -4.34
CA LEU A 100 -1.46 -8.53 -5.59
C LEU A 100 -1.92 -9.69 -6.47
N THR A 101 -2.45 -10.76 -5.86
CA THR A 101 -2.89 -11.98 -6.54
C THR A 101 -4.36 -12.30 -6.31
N SER A 102 -5.16 -11.32 -5.85
CA SER A 102 -6.59 -11.53 -5.62
C SER A 102 -7.34 -11.74 -6.93
N ALA A 103 -8.36 -12.60 -6.88
CA ALA A 103 -9.28 -12.78 -8.00
C ALA A 103 -9.98 -11.44 -8.32
N GLY A 104 -10.17 -11.16 -9.59
CA GLY A 104 -10.78 -9.91 -10.06
C GLY A 104 -9.81 -8.72 -10.18
N ARG A 105 -8.52 -8.91 -9.89
CA ARG A 105 -7.52 -7.89 -10.18
C ARG A 105 -7.39 -7.71 -11.70
N ILE A 106 -7.49 -6.46 -12.17
CA ILE A 106 -7.26 -6.13 -13.58
C ILE A 106 -5.76 -6.31 -13.88
N THR A 107 -5.44 -7.23 -14.78
CA THR A 107 -4.05 -7.55 -15.17
C THR A 107 -3.71 -7.10 -16.57
N ARG A 108 -4.72 -6.72 -17.36
CA ARG A 108 -4.58 -6.22 -18.73
C ARG A 108 -5.51 -5.03 -18.94
N PRO A 109 -5.23 -4.14 -19.92
CA PRO A 109 -6.15 -3.08 -20.29
C PRO A 109 -7.50 -3.65 -20.71
N MET A 110 -8.57 -2.98 -20.32
CA MET A 110 -9.93 -3.36 -20.66
C MET A 110 -10.70 -2.16 -21.16
N VAL A 111 -11.50 -2.34 -22.19
CA VAL A 111 -12.41 -1.33 -22.73
C VAL A 111 -13.84 -1.85 -22.72
N ARG A 112 -14.78 -0.98 -22.43
CA ARG A 112 -16.20 -1.31 -22.43
C ARG A 112 -16.71 -1.32 -23.86
N GLY A 113 -17.28 -2.44 -24.30
CA GLY A 113 -17.94 -2.61 -25.58
C GLY A 113 -19.32 -1.92 -25.63
N SER A 114 -19.92 -1.93 -26.80
CA SER A 114 -21.29 -1.41 -27.01
C SER A 114 -22.38 -2.18 -26.23
N ASP A 115 -22.07 -3.41 -25.85
CA ASP A 115 -22.88 -4.27 -24.99
C ASP A 115 -22.75 -3.96 -23.51
N GLY A 116 -21.90 -3.00 -23.14
CA GLY A 116 -21.62 -2.63 -21.77
C GLY A 116 -20.66 -3.55 -21.04
N VAL A 117 -20.11 -4.58 -21.69
CA VAL A 117 -19.17 -5.54 -21.10
C VAL A 117 -17.73 -5.04 -21.24
N LEU A 118 -16.94 -5.19 -20.17
CA LEU A 118 -15.49 -4.92 -20.23
C LEU A 118 -14.76 -6.10 -20.87
N THR A 119 -14.03 -5.84 -21.95
CA THR A 119 -13.24 -6.82 -22.68
C THR A 119 -11.76 -6.45 -22.71
N GLU A 120 -10.89 -7.43 -22.66
CA GLU A 120 -9.43 -7.22 -22.77
C GLU A 120 -9.08 -6.61 -24.14
N THR A 121 -8.13 -5.66 -24.14
CA THR A 121 -7.68 -5.00 -25.37
C THR A 121 -6.19 -4.69 -25.30
N SER A 122 -5.65 -4.12 -26.37
CA SER A 122 -4.27 -3.63 -26.39
C SER A 122 -4.11 -2.33 -25.61
N TRP A 123 -2.89 -2.03 -25.14
CA TRP A 123 -2.59 -0.72 -24.54
C TRP A 123 -2.86 0.44 -25.50
N THR A 124 -2.54 0.27 -26.78
CA THR A 124 -2.76 1.28 -27.82
C THR A 124 -4.24 1.62 -27.94
N ASP A 125 -5.09 0.62 -28.01
CA ASP A 125 -6.54 0.83 -28.13
C ASP A 125 -7.15 1.41 -26.84
N ALA A 126 -6.71 0.92 -25.68
CA ALA A 126 -7.19 1.44 -24.40
C ALA A 126 -6.83 2.92 -24.23
N LEU A 127 -5.60 3.32 -24.58
CA LEU A 127 -5.16 4.71 -24.51
C LEU A 127 -5.87 5.59 -25.53
N ARG A 128 -6.13 5.08 -26.73
CA ARG A 128 -6.92 5.80 -27.74
C ARG A 128 -8.34 6.08 -27.24
N VAL A 129 -9.04 5.07 -26.73
CA VAL A 129 -10.38 5.23 -26.18
C VAL A 129 -10.40 6.19 -24.99
N ALA A 130 -9.40 6.11 -24.11
CA ALA A 130 -9.28 7.02 -22.98
C ALA A 130 -9.05 8.47 -23.43
N ALA A 131 -8.18 8.68 -24.42
CA ALA A 131 -7.92 10.02 -24.97
C ALA A 131 -9.16 10.61 -25.66
N GLU A 132 -9.85 9.82 -26.48
CA GLU A 132 -11.11 10.25 -27.12
C GLU A 132 -12.18 10.61 -26.09
N GLY A 133 -12.32 9.80 -25.04
CA GLY A 133 -13.27 10.06 -23.96
C GLY A 133 -12.95 11.33 -23.17
N LEU A 134 -11.69 11.57 -22.85
CA LEU A 134 -11.23 12.78 -22.16
C LEU A 134 -11.43 14.03 -23.04
N LEU A 135 -11.13 13.95 -24.33
CA LEU A 135 -11.36 15.06 -25.27
C LEU A 135 -12.84 15.39 -25.37
N ALA A 136 -13.71 14.38 -25.45
CA ALA A 136 -15.16 14.59 -25.49
C ALA A 136 -15.73 15.18 -24.19
N ALA A 137 -15.14 14.83 -23.05
CA ALA A 137 -15.57 15.34 -21.73
C ALA A 137 -15.02 16.74 -21.40
N ARG A 138 -14.12 17.29 -22.21
CA ARG A 138 -13.36 18.52 -21.88
C ARG A 138 -14.25 19.72 -21.60
N GLU A 139 -15.34 19.92 -22.36
CA GLU A 139 -16.29 21.03 -22.15
C GLU A 139 -17.13 20.86 -20.87
N GLY A 140 -17.38 19.61 -20.46
CA GLY A 140 -18.11 19.30 -19.23
C GLY A 140 -17.25 19.32 -17.96
N GLY A 141 -15.94 19.44 -18.13
CA GLY A 141 -14.96 19.41 -17.04
C GLY A 141 -14.33 18.04 -16.80
N ILE A 142 -13.07 18.04 -16.40
CA ILE A 142 -12.30 16.85 -16.03
C ILE A 142 -11.77 17.02 -14.63
N GLY A 143 -12.02 16.05 -13.75
CA GLY A 143 -11.43 15.95 -12.42
C GLY A 143 -10.46 14.78 -12.33
N VAL A 144 -9.41 14.92 -11.53
CA VAL A 144 -8.39 13.88 -11.30
C VAL A 144 -8.34 13.50 -9.82
N LEU A 145 -8.65 12.25 -9.50
CA LEU A 145 -8.51 11.68 -8.18
C LEU A 145 -7.37 10.65 -8.20
N ALA A 146 -6.18 11.09 -7.80
CA ALA A 146 -4.97 10.29 -7.92
C ALA A 146 -4.89 9.15 -6.89
N GLY A 147 -5.50 9.33 -5.72
CA GLY A 147 -5.46 8.37 -4.63
C GLY A 147 -4.19 8.48 -3.76
N GLY A 148 -4.23 7.86 -2.57
CA GLY A 148 -3.20 7.98 -1.54
C GLY A 148 -2.14 6.86 -1.52
N ARG A 149 -2.05 6.04 -2.57
CA ARG A 149 -1.07 4.94 -2.65
C ARG A 149 -0.06 5.11 -3.78
N LEU A 150 0.09 6.31 -4.25
CA LEU A 150 1.03 6.66 -5.30
C LEU A 150 2.39 7.02 -4.72
N THR A 151 3.43 6.84 -5.51
CA THR A 151 4.71 7.47 -5.24
C THR A 151 4.61 8.98 -5.44
N VAL A 152 5.57 9.74 -4.93
CA VAL A 152 5.63 11.20 -5.14
C VAL A 152 5.72 11.52 -6.64
N GLU A 153 6.49 10.73 -7.39
CA GLU A 153 6.67 10.88 -8.82
C GLU A 153 5.35 10.65 -9.59
N ASP A 154 4.60 9.62 -9.23
CA ASP A 154 3.29 9.35 -9.83
C ASP A 154 2.29 10.45 -9.51
N ALA A 155 2.23 10.91 -8.27
CA ALA A 155 1.36 12.01 -7.85
C ALA A 155 1.69 13.30 -8.63
N TYR A 156 2.98 13.60 -8.80
CA TYR A 156 3.45 14.72 -9.62
C TYR A 156 3.07 14.54 -11.10
N ALA A 157 3.22 13.34 -11.65
CA ALA A 157 2.83 13.03 -13.02
C ALA A 157 1.33 13.25 -13.26
N TYR A 158 0.46 12.83 -12.33
CA TYR A 158 -0.98 13.11 -12.39
C TYR A 158 -1.28 14.60 -12.31
N ALA A 159 -0.61 15.34 -11.43
CA ALA A 159 -0.78 16.77 -11.31
C ALA A 159 -0.34 17.51 -12.61
N LYS A 160 0.73 17.06 -13.22
CA LYS A 160 1.22 17.57 -14.50
C LYS A 160 0.27 17.24 -15.65
N PHE A 161 -0.22 16.01 -15.71
CA PHE A 161 -1.21 15.57 -16.70
C PHE A 161 -2.50 16.41 -16.61
N ALA A 162 -3.03 16.61 -15.42
CA ALA A 162 -4.25 17.39 -15.22
C ALA A 162 -4.10 18.81 -15.74
N ARG A 163 -3.01 19.50 -15.40
CA ARG A 163 -2.80 20.89 -15.77
C ARG A 163 -2.42 21.08 -17.23
N LEU A 164 -1.54 20.24 -17.77
CA LEU A 164 -1.01 20.41 -19.12
C LEU A 164 -1.84 19.73 -20.22
N ALA A 165 -2.37 18.54 -19.93
CA ALA A 165 -3.11 17.76 -20.92
C ALA A 165 -4.63 17.93 -20.77
N ALA A 166 -5.17 17.82 -19.56
CA ALA A 166 -6.60 17.96 -19.32
C ALA A 166 -7.05 19.41 -19.17
N GLY A 167 -6.15 20.33 -18.82
CA GLY A 167 -6.45 21.77 -18.67
C GLY A 167 -7.25 22.11 -17.44
N THR A 168 -7.08 21.33 -16.34
CA THR A 168 -7.85 21.50 -15.09
C THR A 168 -6.95 21.62 -13.88
N ASN A 169 -7.43 22.30 -12.83
CA ASN A 169 -6.88 22.28 -11.48
C ASN A 169 -7.73 21.47 -10.51
N ASP A 170 -8.76 20.78 -10.98
CA ASP A 170 -9.62 19.92 -10.17
C ASP A 170 -8.89 18.59 -9.90
N ILE A 171 -7.96 18.64 -8.95
CA ILE A 171 -7.11 17.51 -8.57
C ILE A 171 -7.25 17.29 -7.07
N ASP A 172 -7.52 16.05 -6.66
CA ASP A 172 -7.49 15.64 -5.27
C ASP A 172 -6.89 14.23 -5.14
N SER A 173 -6.43 13.92 -3.93
CA SER A 173 -5.94 12.59 -3.56
C SER A 173 -6.96 11.80 -2.74
N ARG A 174 -8.05 12.40 -2.32
CA ARG A 174 -9.04 11.83 -1.40
C ARG A 174 -10.42 11.76 -2.00
N ALA A 175 -11.14 10.69 -1.65
CA ALA A 175 -12.55 10.52 -2.02
C ALA A 175 -13.53 11.11 -0.98
N ARG A 176 -13.03 11.81 0.05
CA ARG A 176 -13.86 12.48 1.08
C ARG A 176 -13.43 13.94 1.24
N PRO A 177 -14.35 14.82 1.62
CA PRO A 177 -14.00 16.19 1.93
C PRO A 177 -13.06 16.26 3.16
N HIS A 178 -12.21 17.26 3.20
CA HIS A 178 -11.43 17.60 4.38
C HIS A 178 -12.31 18.26 5.44
N SER A 179 -11.98 18.06 6.72
CA SER A 179 -12.51 18.93 7.78
C SER A 179 -11.77 20.28 7.79
N ALA A 180 -12.35 21.29 8.41
CA ALA A 180 -11.69 22.59 8.55
C ALA A 180 -10.37 22.46 9.32
N GLU A 181 -10.34 21.69 10.40
CA GLU A 181 -9.14 21.41 11.19
C GLU A 181 -8.05 20.71 10.38
N GLU A 182 -8.43 19.78 9.52
CA GLU A 182 -7.48 19.09 8.63
C GLU A 182 -6.88 20.04 7.60
N LEU A 183 -7.68 20.95 7.04
CA LEU A 183 -7.20 21.98 6.10
C LEU A 183 -6.24 22.95 6.78
N ASP A 184 -6.56 23.38 7.99
CA ASP A 184 -5.70 24.26 8.78
C ASP A 184 -4.38 23.58 9.14
N PHE A 185 -4.43 22.31 9.54
CA PHE A 185 -3.24 21.50 9.79
C PHE A 185 -2.37 21.35 8.53
N LEU A 186 -2.96 20.98 7.40
CA LEU A 186 -2.24 20.84 6.15
C LEU A 186 -1.61 22.15 5.70
N ALA A 187 -2.33 23.26 5.84
CA ALA A 187 -1.82 24.59 5.48
C ALA A 187 -0.65 25.02 6.38
N ALA A 188 -0.75 24.75 7.69
CA ALA A 188 0.26 25.19 8.66
C ALA A 188 1.52 24.30 8.67
N HIS A 189 1.37 22.98 8.45
CA HIS A 189 2.44 22.03 8.74
C HIS A 189 2.95 21.25 7.51
N VAL A 190 2.18 21.18 6.45
CA VAL A 190 2.51 20.32 5.29
C VAL A 190 2.79 21.15 4.04
N VAL A 191 1.93 22.12 3.72
CA VAL A 191 2.06 22.93 2.51
C VAL A 191 3.33 23.79 2.54
N GLY A 192 4.19 23.61 1.56
CA GLY A 192 5.46 24.33 1.46
C GLY A 192 6.61 23.77 2.31
N ASN A 193 6.37 22.72 3.08
CA ASN A 193 7.43 21.98 3.77
C ASN A 193 7.89 20.79 2.94
N GLY A 194 9.20 20.58 2.84
CA GLY A 194 9.75 19.36 2.27
C GLY A 194 9.60 18.17 3.23
N PRO A 195 9.72 16.93 2.73
CA PRO A 195 9.63 15.72 3.54
C PRO A 195 10.57 15.71 4.77
N GLU A 196 11.73 16.35 4.64
CA GLU A 196 12.77 16.47 5.68
C GLU A 196 12.34 17.33 6.89
N ARG A 197 11.27 18.10 6.76
CA ARG A 197 10.74 18.98 7.82
C ARG A 197 9.48 18.45 8.49
N LEU A 198 8.98 17.34 8.03
CA LEU A 198 7.84 16.66 8.65
C LEU A 198 8.35 15.79 9.80
N SER A 199 8.44 16.35 11.00
CA SER A 199 8.75 15.58 12.21
C SER A 199 7.46 15.14 12.90
N TYR A 200 7.43 13.92 13.38
CA TYR A 200 6.41 13.42 14.30
C TYR A 200 6.82 13.77 15.73
N SER A 201 6.72 15.03 16.10
CA SER A 201 6.94 15.48 17.49
C SER A 201 5.61 15.80 18.17
#